data_1dedf8a8bafaf9ec199855387ae5feba
#
_entry.id   1dedf8a8bafaf9ec199855387ae5feba
#
_cell.length_a   1.000
_cell.length_b   1.000
_cell.length_c   1.000
_cell.angle_alpha   90.00
_cell.angle_beta   90.00
_cell.angle_gamma   90.00
#
_symmetry.space_group_name_H-M   'P 1'
#
loop_
_entity.id
_entity.type
_entity.pdbx_description
1 polymer ?
#
loop_
_entity_poly.entity_id
_entity_poly.type
_entity_poly.pdbx_seq_one_letter_code
_entity_poly.pdbx_strand_id
1 'polypeptide(L)'
;MKRSCFKGCFCSKAGFTLIELLVVVLIIGILAAVALPQYRLAVAKARFAKLKPLVESIAQANEVYYLANGEYPAKLEELDVDFPEGDDPENKQQIGIRREYGEFSCNSFGGVSICRIEDGPIDVAYRVIGKHVEETEYKLPGTRDCLSYEALSLGEKICQLETGKETADAVRGATKYWRY
;
A
#
# COMPACT_ATOMS: atom_id res chain seq x y z
N MET A 1 -56.61 51.81 -21.77
CA MET A 1 -55.65 50.90 -21.06
C MET A 1 -55.50 49.66 -21.90
N LYS A 2 -54.33 49.49 -22.60
CA LYS A 2 -54.01 48.33 -23.45
C LYS A 2 -53.32 47.28 -22.58
N ARG A 3 -53.95 46.12 -22.45
CA ARG A 3 -53.30 44.95 -21.80
C ARG A 3 -52.41 44.27 -22.83
N SER A 4 -51.12 44.36 -22.62
CA SER A 4 -50.07 43.65 -23.38
C SER A 4 -50.11 42.19 -23.01
N CYS A 5 -50.45 41.32 -23.96
CA CYS A 5 -50.41 39.87 -23.80
C CYS A 5 -48.97 39.42 -23.98
N PHE A 6 -48.31 39.01 -22.91
CA PHE A 6 -47.00 38.35 -22.96
C PHE A 6 -47.20 36.94 -23.52
N LYS A 7 -46.82 36.72 -24.76
CA LYS A 7 -46.70 35.37 -25.36
C LYS A 7 -45.64 34.59 -24.60
N GLY A 8 -46.08 33.56 -23.89
CA GLY A 8 -45.18 32.61 -23.23
C GLY A 8 -44.27 31.90 -24.26
N CYS A 9 -43.00 32.13 -24.12
CA CYS A 9 -41.98 31.38 -24.82
C CYS A 9 -42.01 29.93 -24.27
N PHE A 10 -42.63 29.00 -25.01
CA PHE A 10 -42.51 27.58 -24.74
C PHE A 10 -41.07 27.20 -25.02
N CYS A 11 -40.26 27.19 -23.97
CA CYS A 11 -38.95 26.58 -24.02
C CYS A 11 -39.15 25.08 -24.25
N SER A 12 -38.95 24.62 -25.47
CA SER A 12 -38.99 23.22 -25.83
C SER A 12 -37.93 22.52 -24.98
N LYS A 13 -38.37 21.83 -23.94
CA LYS A 13 -37.46 20.92 -23.20
C LYS A 13 -37.16 19.75 -24.13
N ALA A 14 -35.98 19.78 -24.75
CA ALA A 14 -35.46 18.64 -25.47
C ALA A 14 -35.37 17.48 -24.47
N GLY A 15 -36.24 16.49 -24.63
CA GLY A 15 -36.19 15.26 -23.85
C GLY A 15 -35.06 14.39 -24.37
N PHE A 16 -34.31 13.76 -23.47
CA PHE A 16 -33.28 12.77 -23.80
C PHE A 16 -33.94 11.51 -24.37
N THR A 17 -33.43 10.97 -25.46
CA THR A 17 -33.93 9.71 -26.02
C THR A 17 -33.33 8.51 -25.24
N LEU A 18 -34.11 7.42 -25.19
CA LEU A 18 -33.63 6.18 -24.54
C LEU A 18 -32.32 5.64 -25.16
N ILE A 19 -32.18 5.80 -26.49
CA ILE A 19 -31.00 5.32 -27.21
C ILE A 19 -29.75 6.17 -26.89
N GLU A 20 -29.87 7.49 -26.71
CA GLU A 20 -28.78 8.36 -26.32
C GLU A 20 -28.27 7.96 -24.93
N LEU A 21 -29.16 7.68 -23.98
CA LEU A 21 -28.78 7.22 -22.66
C LEU A 21 -28.11 5.84 -22.70
N LEU A 22 -28.65 4.91 -23.50
CA LEU A 22 -28.14 3.55 -23.63
C LEU A 22 -26.71 3.54 -24.20
N VAL A 23 -26.45 4.33 -25.25
CA VAL A 23 -25.12 4.42 -25.87
C VAL A 23 -24.10 5.00 -24.88
N VAL A 24 -24.47 6.04 -24.12
CA VAL A 24 -23.58 6.64 -23.13
C VAL A 24 -23.21 5.65 -22.04
N VAL A 25 -24.17 4.93 -21.44
CA VAL A 25 -23.88 3.97 -20.38
C VAL A 25 -23.08 2.78 -20.90
N LEU A 26 -23.27 2.37 -22.16
CA LEU A 26 -22.48 1.34 -22.81
C LEU A 26 -21.01 1.77 -22.92
N ILE A 27 -20.75 2.98 -23.42
CA ILE A 27 -19.39 3.52 -23.55
C ILE A 27 -18.70 3.63 -22.19
N ILE A 28 -19.40 4.21 -21.19
CA ILE A 28 -18.87 4.31 -19.81
C ILE A 28 -18.56 2.93 -19.24
N GLY A 29 -19.45 1.94 -19.46
CA GLY A 29 -19.26 0.57 -19.01
C GLY A 29 -17.96 -0.06 -19.56
N ILE A 30 -17.72 0.09 -20.86
CA ILE A 30 -16.50 -0.43 -21.52
C ILE A 30 -15.25 0.27 -20.99
N LEU A 31 -15.26 1.61 -20.88
CA LEU A 31 -14.14 2.38 -20.36
C LEU A 31 -13.84 2.04 -18.89
N ALA A 32 -14.89 1.92 -18.06
CA ALA A 32 -14.74 1.56 -16.65
C ALA A 32 -14.15 0.17 -16.46
N ALA A 33 -14.54 -0.81 -17.30
CA ALA A 33 -14.02 -2.18 -17.22
C ALA A 33 -12.49 -2.24 -17.36
N VAL A 34 -11.89 -1.36 -18.16
CA VAL A 34 -10.44 -1.28 -18.36
C VAL A 34 -9.77 -0.37 -17.31
N ALA A 35 -10.41 0.73 -16.96
CA ALA A 35 -9.82 1.74 -16.08
C ALA A 35 -9.77 1.32 -14.61
N LEU A 36 -10.81 0.65 -14.09
CA LEU A 36 -10.91 0.28 -12.67
C LEU A 36 -9.75 -0.60 -12.17
N PRO A 37 -9.35 -1.70 -12.85
CA PRO A 37 -8.25 -2.53 -12.38
C PRO A 37 -6.91 -1.77 -12.39
N GLN A 38 -6.67 -0.92 -13.37
CA GLN A 38 -5.46 -0.10 -13.44
C GLN A 38 -5.44 0.96 -12.32
N TYR A 39 -6.58 1.60 -12.05
CA TYR A 39 -6.71 2.55 -10.96
C TYR A 39 -6.42 1.91 -9.60
N ARG A 40 -6.99 0.72 -9.33
CA ARG A 40 -6.73 -0.02 -8.08
C ARG A 40 -5.24 -0.34 -7.90
N LEU A 41 -4.57 -0.77 -8.94
CA LEU A 41 -3.13 -1.04 -8.91
C LEU A 41 -2.32 0.24 -8.65
N ALA A 42 -2.66 1.34 -9.31
CA ALA A 42 -1.99 2.62 -9.12
C ALA A 42 -2.13 3.15 -7.68
N VAL A 43 -3.35 3.06 -7.10
CA VAL A 43 -3.60 3.44 -5.70
C VAL A 43 -2.83 2.54 -4.73
N ALA A 44 -2.85 1.22 -4.94
CA ALA A 44 -2.13 0.27 -4.12
C ALA A 44 -0.61 0.53 -4.16
N LYS A 45 -0.06 0.79 -5.34
CA LYS A 45 1.36 1.16 -5.52
C LYS A 45 1.71 2.48 -4.82
N ALA A 46 0.85 3.49 -4.90
CA ALA A 46 1.05 4.76 -4.21
C ALA A 46 1.05 4.60 -2.67
N ARG A 47 0.19 3.73 -2.14
CA ARG A 47 0.19 3.38 -0.71
C ARG A 47 1.48 2.65 -0.32
N PHE A 48 1.89 1.66 -1.11
CA PHE A 48 3.12 0.90 -0.87
C PHE A 48 4.36 1.82 -0.85
N ALA A 49 4.43 2.78 -1.75
CA ALA A 49 5.53 3.75 -1.80
C ALA A 49 5.68 4.58 -0.51
N LYS A 50 4.58 4.78 0.25
CA LYS A 50 4.62 5.48 1.55
C LYS A 50 5.24 4.65 2.66
N LEU A 51 5.25 3.31 2.54
CA LEU A 51 5.88 2.44 3.53
C LEU A 51 7.40 2.51 3.49
N LYS A 52 7.98 2.66 2.32
CA LYS A 52 9.44 2.62 2.13
C LYS A 52 10.20 3.58 3.04
N PRO A 53 9.93 4.90 3.04
CA PRO A 53 10.65 5.84 3.89
C PRO A 53 10.47 5.53 5.38
N LEU A 54 9.29 5.04 5.77
CA LEU A 54 9.02 4.69 7.16
C LEU A 54 9.86 3.48 7.60
N VAL A 55 9.88 2.41 6.82
CA VAL A 55 10.70 1.22 7.11
C VAL A 55 12.19 1.55 7.10
N GLU A 56 12.64 2.37 6.15
CA GLU A 56 14.04 2.80 6.09
C GLU A 56 14.44 3.61 7.33
N SER A 57 13.57 4.47 7.85
CA SER A 57 13.85 5.23 9.08
C SER A 57 13.96 4.31 10.30
N ILE A 58 13.06 3.32 10.42
CA ILE A 58 13.13 2.30 11.46
C ILE A 58 14.43 1.49 11.34
N ALA A 59 14.78 1.06 10.13
CA ALA A 59 15.98 0.28 9.89
C ALA A 59 17.26 1.06 10.22
N GLN A 60 17.32 2.35 9.88
CA GLN A 60 18.44 3.21 10.25
C GLN A 60 18.56 3.37 11.78
N ALA A 61 17.46 3.59 12.49
CA ALA A 61 17.45 3.66 13.94
C ALA A 61 17.89 2.35 14.59
N ASN A 62 17.47 1.21 14.05
CA ASN A 62 17.93 -0.11 14.48
C ASN A 62 19.46 -0.27 14.35
N GLU A 63 20.05 0.17 13.25
CA GLU A 63 21.52 0.12 13.06
C GLU A 63 22.24 1.04 14.06
N VAL A 64 21.71 2.26 14.29
CA VAL A 64 22.29 3.18 15.30
C VAL A 64 22.23 2.57 16.69
N TYR A 65 21.10 1.99 17.06
CA TYR A 65 20.94 1.30 18.34
C TYR A 65 21.92 0.15 18.49
N TYR A 66 22.06 -0.68 17.44
CA TYR A 66 23.00 -1.81 17.42
C TYR A 66 24.46 -1.34 17.60
N LEU A 67 24.86 -0.28 16.93
CA LEU A 67 26.21 0.28 17.06
C LEU A 67 26.52 0.79 18.47
N ALA A 68 25.50 1.25 19.19
CA ALA A 68 25.64 1.75 20.56
C ALA A 68 25.61 0.63 21.62
N ASN A 69 24.78 -0.41 21.41
CA ASN A 69 24.48 -1.40 22.44
C ASN A 69 25.02 -2.81 22.12
N GLY A 70 25.43 -3.10 20.88
CA GLY A 70 25.91 -4.41 20.43
C GLY A 70 24.78 -5.42 20.13
N GLU A 71 23.54 -5.01 20.31
CA GLU A 71 22.34 -5.82 20.03
C GLU A 71 21.21 -4.96 19.46
N TYR A 72 20.26 -5.61 18.77
CA TYR A 72 19.08 -4.88 18.27
C TYR A 72 18.03 -4.68 19.38
N PRO A 73 17.25 -3.59 19.29
CA PRO A 73 16.24 -3.29 20.31
C PRO A 73 15.17 -4.40 20.33
N ALA A 74 14.66 -4.68 21.53
CA ALA A 74 13.55 -5.61 21.72
C ALA A 74 12.21 -4.97 21.36
N LYS A 75 12.12 -3.62 21.44
CA LYS A 75 10.88 -2.87 21.23
C LYS A 75 11.15 -1.64 20.38
N LEU A 76 10.16 -1.22 19.60
CA LEU A 76 10.22 0.01 18.81
C LEU A 76 10.38 1.28 19.66
N GLU A 77 9.87 1.27 20.89
CA GLU A 77 9.96 2.39 21.86
C GLU A 77 11.41 2.69 22.32
N GLU A 78 12.32 1.74 22.12
CA GLU A 78 13.74 1.91 22.42
C GLU A 78 14.47 2.68 21.32
N LEU A 79 13.80 2.87 20.17
CA LEU A 79 14.34 3.62 19.05
C LEU A 79 13.99 5.11 19.20
N ASP A 80 14.96 5.96 18.96
CA ASP A 80 14.77 7.41 18.89
C ASP A 80 14.24 7.82 17.50
N VAL A 81 12.98 7.45 17.24
CA VAL A 81 12.29 7.76 15.98
C VAL A 81 10.88 8.22 16.30
N ASP A 82 10.51 9.39 15.78
CA ASP A 82 9.13 9.86 15.81
C ASP A 82 8.28 9.01 14.86
N PHE A 83 7.40 8.20 15.41
CA PHE A 83 6.41 7.47 14.66
C PHE A 83 5.09 8.24 14.63
N PRO A 84 4.36 8.20 13.52
CA PRO A 84 2.98 8.65 13.53
C PRO A 84 2.20 7.89 14.59
N GLU A 85 1.41 8.58 15.40
CA GLU A 85 0.57 7.94 16.41
C GLU A 85 -0.24 6.80 15.80
N GLY A 86 -0.08 5.59 16.33
CA GLY A 86 -0.76 4.39 15.89
C GLY A 86 -1.56 3.77 17.02
N ASP A 87 -2.74 3.26 16.70
CA ASP A 87 -3.68 2.64 17.64
C ASP A 87 -3.40 1.14 17.82
N ASP A 88 -2.36 0.78 18.58
CA ASP A 88 -2.36 -0.53 19.22
C ASP A 88 -1.71 -0.46 20.60
N PRO A 89 -2.51 -0.17 21.64
CA PRO A 89 -2.03 -0.08 23.02
C PRO A 89 -1.62 -1.43 23.62
N GLU A 90 -2.03 -2.56 23.04
CA GLU A 90 -1.74 -3.88 23.59
C GLU A 90 -0.48 -4.52 22.98
N ASN A 91 -0.08 -4.14 21.78
CA ASN A 91 1.11 -4.67 21.14
C ASN A 91 2.12 -3.57 20.79
N LYS A 92 2.92 -3.20 21.77
CA LYS A 92 3.95 -2.14 21.68
C LYS A 92 5.08 -2.41 20.67
N GLN A 93 5.09 -3.57 20.02
CA GLN A 93 6.01 -3.92 18.94
C GLN A 93 5.46 -3.60 17.54
N GLN A 94 4.16 -3.29 17.45
CA GLN A 94 3.49 -2.96 16.19
C GLN A 94 2.99 -1.54 16.23
N ILE A 95 3.28 -0.80 15.18
CA ILE A 95 2.69 0.51 14.94
C ILE A 95 1.65 0.35 13.85
N GLY A 96 0.39 0.46 14.24
CA GLY A 96 -0.75 0.47 13.33
C GLY A 96 -1.20 1.89 13.05
N ILE A 97 -1.35 2.29 11.80
CA ILE A 97 -2.02 3.53 11.43
C ILE A 97 -3.29 3.18 10.68
N ARG A 98 -4.43 3.40 11.35
CA ARG A 98 -5.74 3.36 10.69
C ARG A 98 -5.98 4.66 9.96
N ARG A 99 -6.25 4.57 8.66
CA ARG A 99 -6.72 5.69 7.85
C ARG A 99 -7.98 5.27 7.09
N GLU A 100 -8.74 6.25 6.61
CA GLU A 100 -9.99 6.05 5.84
C GLU A 100 -9.85 5.11 4.62
N TYR A 101 -8.65 4.80 4.16
CA TYR A 101 -8.38 4.04 2.93
C TYR A 101 -7.51 2.80 3.12
N GLY A 102 -7.40 2.26 4.32
CA GLY A 102 -6.65 1.06 4.59
C GLY A 102 -5.72 1.17 5.79
N GLU A 103 -5.41 0.04 6.35
CA GLU A 103 -4.53 -0.11 7.49
C GLU A 103 -3.14 -0.52 7.01
N PHE A 104 -2.10 0.07 7.59
CA PHE A 104 -0.77 -0.50 7.53
C PHE A 104 -0.22 -0.66 8.94
N SER A 105 0.53 -1.72 9.15
CA SER A 105 1.20 -2.00 10.41
C SER A 105 2.71 -2.06 10.20
N CYS A 106 3.46 -1.53 11.15
CA CYS A 106 4.91 -1.60 11.14
C CYS A 106 5.39 -2.39 12.36
N ASN A 107 6.45 -3.16 12.15
CA ASN A 107 7.06 -4.00 13.18
C ASN A 107 8.58 -3.95 13.03
N SER A 108 9.29 -3.94 14.16
CA SER A 108 10.73 -4.15 14.22
C SER A 108 11.04 -5.23 15.24
N PHE A 109 11.76 -6.24 14.81
CA PHE A 109 12.15 -7.35 15.67
C PHE A 109 13.51 -7.90 15.27
N GLY A 110 14.47 -7.91 16.21
CA GLY A 110 15.81 -8.51 16.00
C GLY A 110 16.50 -7.96 14.75
N GLY A 111 16.44 -6.65 14.52
CA GLY A 111 17.04 -5.99 13.36
C GLY A 111 16.28 -6.12 12.05
N VAL A 112 15.10 -6.72 12.05
CA VAL A 112 14.23 -6.79 10.87
C VAL A 112 13.13 -5.74 11.00
N SER A 113 13.11 -4.78 10.11
CA SER A 113 12.09 -3.72 10.03
C SER A 113 11.13 -4.02 8.89
N ILE A 114 9.83 -4.01 9.14
CA ILE A 114 8.82 -4.34 8.15
C ILE A 114 7.57 -3.49 8.37
N CYS A 115 7.02 -2.97 7.28
CA CYS A 115 5.66 -2.42 7.28
C CYS A 115 4.81 -3.13 6.23
N ARG A 116 3.58 -3.47 6.59
CA ARG A 116 2.61 -4.23 5.79
C ARG A 116 1.33 -3.45 5.59
N ILE A 117 0.79 -3.50 4.39
CA ILE A 117 -0.59 -3.12 4.07
C ILE A 117 -1.39 -4.39 3.92
N GLU A 118 -2.50 -4.47 4.65
CA GLU A 118 -3.49 -5.54 4.55
C GLU A 118 -4.87 -4.89 4.36
N ASP A 119 -5.30 -4.79 3.10
CA ASP A 119 -6.55 -4.14 2.73
C ASP A 119 -7.19 -4.87 1.53
N GLY A 120 -8.10 -5.79 1.81
CA GLY A 120 -8.79 -6.62 0.82
C GLY A 120 -7.80 -7.35 -0.09
N PRO A 121 -7.78 -7.05 -1.41
CA PRO A 121 -6.88 -7.74 -2.33
C PRO A 121 -5.43 -7.25 -2.27
N ILE A 122 -5.12 -6.27 -1.40
CA ILE A 122 -3.78 -5.71 -1.22
C ILE A 122 -3.18 -6.30 0.03
N ASP A 123 -2.24 -7.21 -0.13
CA ASP A 123 -1.47 -7.78 0.97
C ASP A 123 0.00 -7.77 0.58
N VAL A 124 0.67 -6.68 0.95
CA VAL A 124 2.04 -6.39 0.55
C VAL A 124 2.81 -5.73 1.68
N ALA A 125 4.08 -6.10 1.83
CA ALA A 125 4.96 -5.47 2.78
C ALA A 125 6.30 -5.06 2.14
N TYR A 126 6.91 -4.04 2.74
CA TYR A 126 8.30 -3.67 2.52
C TYR A 126 9.11 -4.01 3.76
N ARG A 127 10.23 -4.71 3.58
CA ARG A 127 11.09 -5.17 4.66
C ARG A 127 12.55 -4.76 4.42
N VAL A 128 13.19 -4.32 5.48
CA VAL A 128 14.63 -4.09 5.54
C VAL A 128 15.23 -5.00 6.61
N ILE A 129 16.30 -5.68 6.27
CA ILE A 129 17.01 -6.58 7.17
C ILE A 129 18.33 -5.91 7.57
N GLY A 130 18.57 -5.78 8.86
CA GLY A 130 19.78 -5.19 9.41
C GLY A 130 21.05 -5.97 9.03
N LYS A 131 22.18 -5.30 9.08
CA LYS A 131 23.47 -5.86 8.63
C LYS A 131 24.02 -6.95 9.55
N HIS A 132 23.60 -6.94 10.81
CA HIS A 132 24.08 -7.86 11.84
C HIS A 132 23.06 -8.94 12.20
N VAL A 133 22.02 -9.11 11.37
CA VAL A 133 21.03 -10.17 11.54
C VAL A 133 21.63 -11.49 11.09
N GLU A 134 21.33 -12.57 11.80
CA GLU A 134 21.75 -13.92 11.42
C GLU A 134 21.18 -14.31 10.06
N GLU A 135 22.05 -14.78 9.17
CA GLU A 135 21.67 -15.17 7.82
C GLU A 135 20.81 -16.43 7.81
N THR A 136 19.72 -16.38 7.08
CA THR A 136 18.86 -17.53 6.81
C THR A 136 18.39 -17.50 5.36
N GLU A 137 17.76 -18.57 4.87
CA GLU A 137 17.18 -18.63 3.51
C GLU A 137 16.26 -17.42 3.20
N TYR A 138 15.55 -16.92 4.21
CA TYR A 138 14.55 -15.83 4.07
C TYR A 138 15.03 -14.49 4.62
N LYS A 139 16.21 -14.44 5.23
CA LYS A 139 16.78 -13.23 5.82
C LYS A 139 18.24 -13.13 5.39
N LEU A 140 18.52 -12.26 4.45
CA LEU A 140 19.87 -11.93 4.05
C LEU A 140 20.26 -10.58 4.65
N PRO A 141 21.34 -10.51 5.46
CA PRO A 141 21.76 -9.27 6.11
C PRO A 141 21.96 -8.12 5.12
N GLY A 142 21.48 -6.95 5.50
CA GLY A 142 21.62 -5.72 4.71
C GLY A 142 20.72 -5.63 3.49
N THR A 143 19.80 -6.57 3.29
CA THR A 143 18.91 -6.58 2.12
C THR A 143 17.57 -5.92 2.37
N ARG A 144 16.90 -5.63 1.27
CA ARG A 144 15.55 -5.09 1.18
C ARG A 144 14.68 -6.03 0.38
N ASP A 145 13.49 -6.30 0.88
CA ASP A 145 12.54 -7.19 0.22
C ASP A 145 11.17 -6.52 0.07
N CYS A 146 10.53 -6.81 -1.05
CA CYS A 146 9.09 -6.66 -1.21
C CYS A 146 8.44 -8.02 -0.96
N LEU A 147 7.44 -8.08 -0.11
CA LEU A 147 6.74 -9.32 0.25
C LEU A 147 5.29 -9.26 -0.18
N SER A 148 4.78 -10.39 -0.71
CA SER A 148 3.35 -10.63 -0.91
C SER A 148 2.95 -11.86 -0.14
N TYR A 149 1.87 -11.78 0.63
CA TYR A 149 1.40 -12.86 1.50
C TYR A 149 0.35 -13.76 0.84
N GLU A 150 -0.29 -13.26 -0.22
CA GLU A 150 -1.28 -14.02 -0.98
C GLU A 150 -0.83 -14.20 -2.43
N ALA A 151 -1.07 -15.40 -2.97
CA ALA A 151 -0.83 -15.69 -4.37
C ALA A 151 -1.83 -14.91 -5.26
N LEU A 152 -1.36 -14.41 -6.42
CA LEU A 152 -2.15 -13.69 -7.41
C LEU A 152 -2.80 -12.39 -6.90
N SER A 153 -2.33 -11.87 -5.78
CA SER A 153 -2.81 -10.61 -5.21
C SER A 153 -2.26 -9.39 -5.95
N LEU A 154 -2.84 -8.22 -5.70
CA LEU A 154 -2.25 -6.96 -6.15
C LEU A 154 -0.86 -6.73 -5.53
N GLY A 155 -0.60 -7.31 -4.35
CA GLY A 155 0.70 -7.28 -3.68
C GLY A 155 1.80 -7.93 -4.51
N GLU A 156 1.54 -9.11 -5.08
CA GLU A 156 2.49 -9.78 -5.97
C GLU A 156 2.84 -8.91 -7.18
N LYS A 157 1.82 -8.32 -7.82
CA LYS A 157 2.00 -7.43 -8.96
C LYS A 157 2.78 -6.15 -8.61
N ILE A 158 2.58 -5.61 -7.41
CA ILE A 158 3.36 -4.48 -6.91
C ILE A 158 4.82 -4.86 -6.77
N CYS A 159 5.13 -6.00 -6.11
CA CYS A 159 6.50 -6.47 -5.93
C CYS A 159 7.22 -6.72 -7.26
N GLN A 160 6.56 -7.33 -8.23
CA GLN A 160 7.10 -7.52 -9.57
C GLN A 160 7.46 -6.19 -10.25
N LEU A 161 6.56 -5.20 -10.18
CA LEU A 161 6.77 -3.88 -10.77
C LEU A 161 7.87 -3.07 -10.06
N GLU A 162 7.99 -3.22 -8.75
CA GLU A 162 8.97 -2.49 -7.93
C GLU A 162 10.38 -3.04 -8.07
N THR A 163 10.53 -4.34 -8.19
CA THR A 163 11.84 -5.00 -8.31
C THR A 163 12.25 -5.29 -9.75
N GLY A 164 11.31 -5.19 -10.69
CA GLY A 164 11.53 -5.56 -12.10
C GLY A 164 11.66 -7.07 -12.34
N LYS A 165 11.32 -7.90 -11.35
CA LYS A 165 11.44 -9.36 -11.41
C LYS A 165 10.07 -10.00 -11.58
N GLU A 166 9.93 -10.91 -12.52
CA GLU A 166 8.67 -11.65 -12.73
C GLU A 166 8.44 -12.73 -11.67
N THR A 167 9.52 -13.34 -11.17
CA THR A 167 9.48 -14.41 -10.18
C THR A 167 10.05 -13.96 -8.84
N ALA A 168 9.53 -14.50 -7.75
CA ALA A 168 10.06 -14.30 -6.43
C ALA A 168 11.42 -14.98 -6.25
N ASP A 169 12.32 -14.34 -5.49
CA ASP A 169 13.64 -14.88 -5.15
C ASP A 169 13.55 -16.00 -4.10
N ALA A 170 12.53 -15.97 -3.24
CA ALA A 170 12.26 -17.01 -2.25
C ALA A 170 10.75 -17.12 -1.97
N VAL A 171 10.33 -18.29 -1.50
CA VAL A 171 8.93 -18.59 -1.14
C VAL A 171 8.87 -19.36 0.16
N ARG A 172 8.05 -18.90 1.12
CA ARG A 172 7.79 -19.57 2.39
C ARG A 172 6.29 -19.68 2.64
N GLY A 173 5.72 -20.86 2.42
CA GLY A 173 4.26 -21.05 2.46
C GLY A 173 3.59 -20.23 1.37
N ALA A 174 2.65 -19.37 1.75
CA ALA A 174 1.99 -18.44 0.84
C ALA A 174 2.80 -17.15 0.60
N THR A 175 3.80 -16.86 1.42
CA THR A 175 4.59 -15.62 1.33
C THR A 175 5.67 -15.74 0.27
N LYS A 176 5.71 -14.78 -0.63
CA LYS A 176 6.71 -14.64 -1.68
C LYS A 176 7.59 -13.42 -1.40
N TYR A 177 8.88 -13.52 -1.70
CA TYR A 177 9.90 -12.51 -1.43
C TYR A 177 10.59 -12.09 -2.72
N TRP A 178 10.58 -10.80 -3.03
CA TRP A 178 11.35 -10.19 -4.11
C TRP A 178 12.40 -9.27 -3.51
N ARG A 179 13.66 -9.57 -3.74
CA ARG A 179 14.80 -8.76 -3.26
C ARG A 179 15.10 -7.63 -4.25
N TYR A 180 15.45 -6.47 -3.70
CA TYR A 180 15.91 -5.32 -4.50
C TYR A 180 17.38 -5.47 -4.89
#